data_d6fa68ad11a88d85cce74ba11210994e
#
_entry.id   d6fa68ad11a88d85cce74ba11210994e
#
_cell.length_a   1.000
_cell.length_b   1.000
_cell.length_c   1.000
_cell.angle_alpha   90.00
_cell.angle_beta   90.00
_cell.angle_gamma   90.00
#
_symmetry.space_group_name_H-M   'P 1'
#
loop_
_entity.id
_entity.type
_entity.pdbx_description
1 polymer ?
#
loop_
_entity_poly.entity_id
_entity_poly.type
_entity_poly.pdbx_seq_one_letter_code
_entity_poly.pdbx_strand_id
1 'polypeptide(L)'
;MAEDPKHRITRRRFLQLSGLSAAGLLAYSGEFERHNLEITHRTVELTRLSPALDGLRIAHISDFHYEQYTEPFFIRHVVEQVNRLSPDLVAMTGDYVSNGPMPAGWGAKHADPCAEVLARIDCQQKWCVLGNHDVAVGARTVTNALEAHGLPVLANRHIPFERNGARLWIAGVKDIGMSDPDLDMAAPRGLQTANEPVILLGHEPDYADRVVKHGGVDLMLAGHSHGGQVRLPLVGPLYLPKLGRKYVEGLFHLRGGLQLYVNRGIGAVGVPFRFDCRPELTLLTLRSPRT
;
A
#
# COMPACT_ATOMS: atom_id res chain seq x y z
N MET A 1 17.58 -61.86 7.51
CA MET A 1 17.11 -60.48 7.53
C MET A 1 18.06 -59.69 6.61
N ALA A 2 17.59 -59.33 5.42
CA ALA A 2 18.40 -58.50 4.51
C ALA A 2 18.28 -57.05 4.96
N GLU A 3 19.40 -56.38 5.26
CA GLU A 3 19.41 -54.94 5.54
C GLU A 3 19.02 -54.18 4.29
N ASP A 4 17.99 -53.36 4.42
CA ASP A 4 17.50 -52.42 3.42
C ASP A 4 18.66 -51.44 3.04
N PRO A 5 19.05 -51.32 1.78
CA PRO A 5 20.12 -50.43 1.39
C PRO A 5 19.67 -48.98 1.60
N LYS A 6 20.10 -48.35 2.70
CA LYS A 6 19.90 -46.92 2.96
C LYS A 6 20.36 -46.15 1.72
N HIS A 7 19.44 -45.57 0.95
CA HIS A 7 19.69 -44.70 -0.20
C HIS A 7 20.49 -43.45 0.28
N ARG A 8 21.79 -43.58 0.34
CA ARG A 8 22.69 -42.45 0.63
C ARG A 8 22.74 -41.55 -0.59
N ILE A 9 22.16 -40.32 -0.45
CA ILE A 9 22.30 -39.29 -1.47
C ILE A 9 23.79 -38.96 -1.61
N THR A 10 24.34 -39.09 -2.83
CA THR A 10 25.73 -38.70 -3.09
C THR A 10 25.87 -37.17 -3.01
N ARG A 11 27.07 -36.68 -2.62
CA ARG A 11 27.35 -35.22 -2.55
C ARG A 11 26.98 -34.50 -3.88
N ARG A 12 27.27 -35.13 -5.03
CA ARG A 12 26.91 -34.58 -6.35
C ARG A 12 25.41 -34.45 -6.52
N ARG A 13 24.62 -35.48 -6.18
CA ARG A 13 23.13 -35.43 -6.25
C ARG A 13 22.55 -34.42 -5.28
N PHE A 14 23.11 -34.32 -4.07
CA PHE A 14 22.69 -33.30 -3.09
C PHE A 14 22.89 -31.89 -3.65
N LEU A 15 24.07 -31.58 -4.21
CA LEU A 15 24.36 -30.27 -4.81
C LEU A 15 23.46 -29.97 -6.02
N GLN A 16 23.21 -30.98 -6.86
CA GLN A 16 22.30 -30.84 -8.02
C GLN A 16 20.87 -30.56 -7.57
N LEU A 17 20.34 -31.30 -6.62
CA LEU A 17 18.99 -31.11 -6.10
C LEU A 17 18.85 -29.73 -5.40
N SER A 18 19.84 -29.35 -4.60
CA SER A 18 19.87 -28.03 -3.95
C SER A 18 19.89 -26.88 -4.97
N GLY A 19 20.70 -27.01 -6.03
CA GLY A 19 20.75 -26.02 -7.11
C GLY A 19 19.44 -25.92 -7.87
N LEU A 20 18.79 -27.04 -8.21
CA LEU A 20 17.48 -27.06 -8.83
C LEU A 20 16.39 -26.46 -7.95
N SER A 21 16.42 -26.79 -6.65
CA SER A 21 15.45 -26.22 -5.70
C SER A 21 15.62 -24.70 -5.56
N ALA A 22 16.86 -24.21 -5.49
CA ALA A 22 17.15 -22.77 -5.43
C ALA A 22 16.68 -22.06 -6.71
N ALA A 23 16.98 -22.63 -7.90
CA ALA A 23 16.51 -22.08 -9.17
C ALA A 23 14.97 -22.07 -9.28
N GLY A 24 14.33 -23.15 -8.85
CA GLY A 24 12.85 -23.21 -8.79
C GLY A 24 12.24 -22.18 -7.85
N LEU A 25 12.86 -21.96 -6.69
CA LEU A 25 12.41 -20.95 -5.73
C LEU A 25 12.56 -19.53 -6.28
N LEU A 26 13.69 -19.24 -6.93
CA LEU A 26 13.92 -17.96 -7.59
C LEU A 26 12.90 -17.70 -8.71
N ALA A 27 12.63 -18.69 -9.56
CA ALA A 27 11.63 -18.57 -10.60
C ALA A 27 10.22 -18.38 -10.01
N TYR A 28 9.86 -19.12 -8.98
CA TYR A 28 8.59 -18.96 -8.27
C TYR A 28 8.43 -17.54 -7.71
N SER A 29 9.43 -17.06 -6.98
CA SER A 29 9.40 -15.75 -6.32
C SER A 29 9.44 -14.58 -7.32
N GLY A 30 10.22 -14.75 -8.41
CA GLY A 30 10.44 -13.69 -9.41
C GLY A 30 9.36 -13.60 -10.47
N GLU A 31 8.72 -14.72 -10.83
CA GLU A 31 7.75 -14.72 -11.94
C GLU A 31 6.32 -15.01 -11.48
N PHE A 32 6.14 -15.91 -10.52
CA PHE A 32 4.81 -16.31 -10.11
C PHE A 32 4.31 -15.48 -8.93
N GLU A 33 5.01 -15.49 -7.80
CA GLU A 33 4.46 -14.90 -6.57
C GLU A 33 4.33 -13.36 -6.65
N ARG A 34 5.28 -12.67 -7.29
CA ARG A 34 5.21 -11.21 -7.44
C ARG A 34 4.08 -10.72 -8.35
N HIS A 35 3.46 -11.62 -9.14
CA HIS A 35 2.28 -11.33 -9.96
C HIS A 35 0.99 -11.98 -9.41
N ASN A 36 1.09 -12.70 -8.31
CA ASN A 36 -0.05 -13.38 -7.69
C ASN A 36 -0.80 -12.44 -6.73
N LEU A 37 -1.58 -11.52 -7.31
CA LEU A 37 -2.35 -10.53 -6.56
C LEU A 37 -3.29 -11.18 -5.55
N GLU A 38 -3.21 -10.75 -4.31
CA GLU A 38 -4.16 -11.10 -3.26
C GLU A 38 -5.16 -9.97 -3.04
N ILE A 39 -6.45 -10.29 -3.12
CA ILE A 39 -7.52 -9.36 -2.75
C ILE A 39 -7.91 -9.62 -1.31
N THR A 40 -7.57 -8.68 -0.43
CA THR A 40 -7.83 -8.77 1.01
C THR A 40 -9.10 -7.99 1.35
N HIS A 41 -10.06 -8.66 1.99
CA HIS A 41 -11.28 -8.00 2.50
C HIS A 41 -11.14 -7.76 4.00
N ARG A 42 -11.35 -6.52 4.45
CA ARG A 42 -11.29 -6.13 5.86
C ARG A 42 -12.48 -5.25 6.23
N THR A 43 -13.04 -5.53 7.38
CA THR A 43 -14.05 -4.67 7.99
C THR A 43 -13.38 -3.79 9.03
N VAL A 44 -13.66 -2.49 8.98
CA VAL A 44 -13.16 -1.47 9.91
C VAL A 44 -14.35 -0.77 10.53
N GLU A 45 -14.54 -0.94 11.82
CA GLU A 45 -15.59 -0.24 12.57
C GLU A 45 -15.05 1.11 13.04
N LEU A 46 -15.69 2.20 12.65
CA LEU A 46 -15.35 3.56 13.07
C LEU A 46 -16.44 4.10 13.98
N THR A 47 -16.08 4.41 15.22
CA THR A 47 -17.04 4.86 16.26
C THR A 47 -17.79 6.13 15.89
N ARG A 48 -17.25 6.95 14.99
CA ARG A 48 -17.86 8.21 14.50
C ARG A 48 -18.49 8.09 13.12
N LEU A 49 -18.51 6.90 12.53
CA LEU A 49 -19.13 6.73 11.22
C LEU A 49 -20.64 6.86 11.33
N SER A 50 -21.20 7.80 10.58
CA SER A 50 -22.65 7.92 10.45
C SER A 50 -23.26 6.63 9.89
N PRO A 51 -24.42 6.15 10.40
CA PRO A 51 -25.14 5.02 9.81
C PRO A 51 -25.45 5.16 8.31
N ALA A 52 -25.56 6.39 7.81
CA ALA A 52 -25.77 6.67 6.39
C ALA A 52 -24.55 6.33 5.51
N LEU A 53 -23.37 6.16 6.11
CA LEU A 53 -22.13 5.72 5.46
C LEU A 53 -21.77 4.26 5.80
N ASP A 54 -22.63 3.54 6.54
CA ASP A 54 -22.38 2.12 6.84
C ASP A 54 -22.28 1.31 5.54
N GLY A 55 -21.28 0.44 5.47
CA GLY A 55 -20.99 -0.35 4.29
C GLY A 55 -20.17 0.37 3.21
N LEU A 56 -19.66 1.60 3.45
CA LEU A 56 -18.79 2.30 2.51
C LEU A 56 -17.53 1.45 2.22
N ARG A 57 -17.21 1.30 0.93
CA ARG A 57 -16.13 0.43 0.46
C ARG A 57 -14.98 1.25 -0.10
N ILE A 58 -13.79 1.04 0.47
CA ILE A 58 -12.55 1.71 0.06
C ILE A 58 -11.59 0.69 -0.52
N ALA A 59 -11.20 0.84 -1.79
CA ALA A 59 -10.06 0.10 -2.32
C ALA A 59 -8.77 0.83 -1.92
N HIS A 60 -7.88 0.15 -1.24
CA HIS A 60 -6.58 0.67 -0.84
C HIS A 60 -5.48 -0.08 -1.58
N ILE A 61 -4.66 0.66 -2.33
CA ILE A 61 -3.52 0.19 -3.12
C ILE A 61 -2.33 1.13 -2.90
N SER A 62 -1.13 0.59 -2.96
CA SER A 62 0.10 1.31 -2.63
C SER A 62 1.32 0.70 -3.32
N ASP A 63 2.44 1.42 -3.35
CA ASP A 63 3.75 0.90 -3.71
C ASP A 63 3.76 0.21 -5.08
N PHE A 64 3.47 0.96 -6.13
CA PHE A 64 3.36 0.44 -7.49
C PHE A 64 4.72 0.16 -8.12
N HIS A 65 5.71 1.02 -7.88
CA HIS A 65 7.07 0.92 -8.42
C HIS A 65 7.09 0.60 -9.92
N TYR A 66 6.27 1.35 -10.66
CA TYR A 66 6.00 1.12 -12.08
C TYR A 66 7.29 1.08 -12.90
N GLU A 67 7.43 0.05 -13.76
CA GLU A 67 8.55 -0.18 -14.68
C GLU A 67 9.92 -0.43 -14.03
N GLN A 68 10.04 -0.51 -12.73
CA GLN A 68 11.28 -1.02 -12.13
C GLN A 68 11.31 -2.55 -12.16
N TYR A 69 10.44 -3.15 -11.35
CA TYR A 69 10.21 -4.60 -11.28
C TYR A 69 8.70 -4.92 -11.31
N THR A 70 7.88 -3.94 -11.75
CA THR A 70 6.44 -4.08 -11.81
C THR A 70 5.99 -3.68 -13.20
N GLU A 71 5.69 -4.65 -14.00
CA GLU A 71 5.38 -4.50 -15.41
C GLU A 71 4.00 -3.85 -15.61
N PRO A 72 3.82 -3.07 -16.69
CA PRO A 72 2.55 -2.40 -17.00
C PRO A 72 1.35 -3.34 -17.10
N PHE A 73 1.55 -4.59 -17.55
CA PHE A 73 0.46 -5.56 -17.64
C PHE A 73 -0.10 -5.93 -16.26
N PHE A 74 0.78 -6.00 -15.24
CA PHE A 74 0.36 -6.33 -13.89
C PHE A 74 -0.41 -5.17 -13.24
N ILE A 75 0.03 -3.93 -13.44
CA ILE A 75 -0.72 -2.74 -12.96
C ILE A 75 -2.09 -2.66 -13.65
N ARG A 76 -2.16 -2.94 -14.98
CA ARG A 76 -3.46 -3.02 -15.68
C ARG A 76 -4.36 -4.09 -15.07
N HIS A 77 -3.81 -5.26 -14.74
CA HIS A 77 -4.56 -6.31 -14.04
C HIS A 77 -5.10 -5.82 -12.69
N VAL A 78 -4.28 -5.11 -11.89
CA VAL A 78 -4.73 -4.51 -10.63
C VAL A 78 -5.89 -3.53 -10.85
N VAL A 79 -5.78 -2.63 -11.84
CA VAL A 79 -6.85 -1.69 -12.21
C VAL A 79 -8.14 -2.43 -12.57
N GLU A 80 -8.06 -3.50 -13.37
CA GLU A 80 -9.23 -4.33 -13.70
C GLU A 80 -9.86 -4.96 -12.45
N GLN A 81 -9.06 -5.41 -11.47
CA GLN A 81 -9.59 -5.95 -10.22
C GLN A 81 -10.25 -4.86 -9.37
N VAL A 82 -9.67 -3.66 -9.28
CA VAL A 82 -10.30 -2.52 -8.60
C VAL A 82 -11.66 -2.21 -9.24
N ASN A 83 -11.74 -2.14 -10.56
CA ASN A 83 -12.99 -1.85 -11.28
C ASN A 83 -14.05 -2.95 -11.06
N ARG A 84 -13.66 -4.23 -11.06
CA ARG A 84 -14.56 -5.36 -10.72
C ARG A 84 -15.12 -5.28 -9.30
N LEU A 85 -14.30 -4.79 -8.36
CA LEU A 85 -14.72 -4.60 -6.98
C LEU A 85 -15.69 -3.43 -6.82
N SER A 86 -15.72 -2.48 -7.76
CA SER A 86 -16.59 -1.30 -7.75
C SER A 86 -16.61 -0.59 -6.38
N PRO A 87 -15.46 -0.09 -5.89
CA PRO A 87 -15.40 0.61 -4.61
C PRO A 87 -16.07 1.97 -4.68
N ASP A 88 -16.49 2.50 -3.53
CA ASP A 88 -17.03 3.86 -3.41
C ASP A 88 -15.90 4.92 -3.44
N LEU A 89 -14.68 4.52 -3.02
CA LEU A 89 -13.50 5.37 -2.95
C LEU A 89 -12.24 4.52 -3.21
N VAL A 90 -11.23 5.12 -3.87
CA VAL A 90 -9.90 4.52 -4.02
C VAL A 90 -8.87 5.40 -3.32
N ALA A 91 -8.13 4.80 -2.39
CA ALA A 91 -7.01 5.41 -1.68
C ALA A 91 -5.69 4.84 -2.22
N MET A 92 -4.82 5.71 -2.71
CA MET A 92 -3.50 5.36 -3.23
C MET A 92 -2.42 6.01 -2.37
N THR A 93 -1.62 5.19 -1.67
CA THR A 93 -0.73 5.67 -0.62
C THR A 93 0.74 5.75 -1.01
N GLY A 94 1.02 6.12 -2.27
CA GLY A 94 2.36 6.52 -2.70
C GLY A 94 3.19 5.43 -3.36
N ASP A 95 4.43 5.81 -3.70
CA ASP A 95 5.43 5.04 -4.42
C ASP A 95 4.92 4.53 -5.79
N TYR A 96 4.48 5.49 -6.62
CA TYR A 96 4.02 5.24 -7.99
C TYR A 96 5.19 4.81 -8.88
N VAL A 97 6.35 5.42 -8.67
CA VAL A 97 7.59 5.16 -9.41
C VAL A 97 8.72 4.81 -8.45
N SER A 98 9.87 4.40 -8.98
CA SER A 98 11.04 4.02 -8.18
C SER A 98 12.21 4.99 -8.34
N ASN A 99 12.90 5.23 -7.22
CA ASN A 99 14.21 5.87 -7.20
C ASN A 99 15.30 4.80 -7.02
N GLY A 100 16.05 4.49 -8.10
CA GLY A 100 17.10 3.46 -8.10
C GLY A 100 16.61 2.01 -7.86
N PRO A 101 17.43 1.02 -8.14
CA PRO A 101 18.80 1.12 -8.69
C PRO A 101 18.85 1.43 -10.19
N MET A 102 17.75 1.85 -10.79
CA MET A 102 17.67 2.21 -12.22
C MET A 102 18.48 3.48 -12.52
N PRO A 103 18.84 3.74 -13.78
CA PRO A 103 19.55 4.95 -14.16
C PRO A 103 18.84 6.24 -13.72
N ALA A 104 19.62 7.30 -13.48
CA ALA A 104 19.08 8.61 -13.10
C ALA A 104 17.99 9.08 -14.07
N GLY A 105 16.87 9.60 -13.54
CA GLY A 105 15.71 10.05 -14.31
C GLY A 105 14.79 8.93 -14.81
N TRP A 106 15.08 7.66 -14.53
CA TRP A 106 14.19 6.53 -14.90
C TRP A 106 12.79 6.71 -14.32
N GLY A 107 12.67 6.89 -13.02
CA GLY A 107 11.38 7.06 -12.35
C GLY A 107 10.59 8.25 -12.92
N ALA A 108 11.26 9.37 -13.21
CA ALA A 108 10.60 10.55 -13.79
C ALA A 108 9.94 10.27 -15.14
N LYS A 109 10.57 9.44 -15.98
CA LYS A 109 10.02 9.06 -17.30
C LYS A 109 8.78 8.17 -17.17
N HIS A 110 8.65 7.46 -16.06
CA HIS A 110 7.58 6.50 -15.84
C HIS A 110 6.42 7.06 -15.01
N ALA A 111 6.52 8.30 -14.51
CA ALA A 111 5.44 8.94 -13.74
C ALA A 111 4.16 9.12 -14.58
N ASP A 112 4.28 9.64 -15.80
CA ASP A 112 3.13 9.84 -16.70
C ASP A 112 2.52 8.51 -17.18
N PRO A 113 3.29 7.52 -17.69
CA PRO A 113 2.74 6.20 -18.02
C PRO A 113 2.06 5.48 -16.85
N CYS A 114 2.60 5.61 -15.64
CA CYS A 114 1.96 5.06 -14.44
C CYS A 114 0.60 5.72 -14.19
N ALA A 115 0.56 7.05 -14.20
CA ALA A 115 -0.66 7.82 -14.00
C ALA A 115 -1.72 7.51 -15.07
N GLU A 116 -1.32 7.37 -16.36
CA GLU A 116 -2.22 6.97 -17.46
C GLU A 116 -2.88 5.62 -17.21
N VAL A 117 -2.14 4.62 -16.71
CA VAL A 117 -2.71 3.30 -16.41
C VAL A 117 -3.66 3.39 -15.21
N LEU A 118 -3.29 4.09 -14.13
CA LEU A 118 -4.11 4.25 -12.93
C LEU A 118 -5.37 5.10 -13.19
N ALA A 119 -5.34 6.03 -14.14
CA ALA A 119 -6.51 6.83 -14.55
C ALA A 119 -7.67 5.96 -15.07
N ARG A 120 -7.40 4.72 -15.53
CA ARG A 120 -8.41 3.76 -15.99
C ARG A 120 -9.22 3.11 -14.85
N ILE A 121 -8.98 3.50 -13.61
CA ILE A 121 -9.85 3.16 -12.49
C ILE A 121 -11.16 3.94 -12.63
N ASP A 122 -12.29 3.22 -12.73
CA ASP A 122 -13.62 3.82 -13.01
C ASP A 122 -14.21 4.60 -11.83
N CYS A 123 -13.70 4.40 -10.60
CA CYS A 123 -14.18 5.10 -9.41
C CYS A 123 -13.94 6.61 -9.52
N GLN A 124 -14.97 7.42 -9.27
CA GLN A 124 -14.88 8.89 -9.32
C GLN A 124 -14.11 9.48 -8.13
N GLN A 125 -14.17 8.84 -6.98
CA GLN A 125 -13.50 9.27 -5.75
C GLN A 125 -12.14 8.59 -5.63
N LYS A 126 -11.12 9.18 -6.22
CA LYS A 126 -9.73 8.69 -6.21
C LYS A 126 -8.83 9.72 -5.56
N TRP A 127 -8.05 9.31 -4.56
CA TRP A 127 -7.19 10.20 -3.80
C TRP A 127 -5.80 9.60 -3.62
N CYS A 128 -4.80 10.43 -3.83
CA CYS A 128 -3.39 10.07 -3.83
C CYS A 128 -2.63 10.81 -2.74
N VAL A 129 -1.62 10.17 -2.17
CA VAL A 129 -0.48 10.83 -1.51
C VAL A 129 0.81 10.34 -2.15
N LEU A 130 1.90 11.06 -2.00
CA LEU A 130 3.21 10.63 -2.48
C LEU A 130 3.93 9.79 -1.44
N GLY A 131 4.79 8.87 -1.91
CA GLY A 131 5.74 8.16 -1.09
C GLY A 131 7.17 8.67 -1.26
N ASN A 132 8.10 8.07 -0.52
CA ASN A 132 9.49 8.51 -0.49
C ASN A 132 10.21 8.34 -1.84
N HIS A 133 9.87 7.32 -2.63
CA HIS A 133 10.42 7.15 -3.97
C HIS A 133 9.93 8.24 -4.92
N ASP A 134 8.66 8.64 -4.84
CA ASP A 134 8.09 9.72 -5.64
C ASP A 134 8.76 11.07 -5.34
N VAL A 135 9.01 11.34 -4.06
CA VAL A 135 9.71 12.55 -3.62
C VAL A 135 11.16 12.56 -4.09
N ALA A 136 11.85 11.42 -3.98
CA ALA A 136 13.24 11.27 -4.42
C ALA A 136 13.40 11.41 -5.94
N VAL A 137 12.42 10.97 -6.72
CA VAL A 137 12.35 11.16 -8.18
C VAL A 137 12.05 12.61 -8.54
N GLY A 138 11.24 13.28 -7.73
CA GLY A 138 10.81 14.66 -7.90
C GLY A 138 9.32 14.83 -7.66
N ALA A 139 8.95 15.20 -6.42
CA ALA A 139 7.56 15.33 -5.99
C ALA A 139 6.67 16.09 -6.97
N ARG A 140 7.15 17.22 -7.51
CA ARG A 140 6.41 18.02 -8.49
C ARG A 140 6.17 17.26 -9.80
N THR A 141 7.16 16.52 -10.29
CA THR A 141 7.03 15.73 -11.53
C THR A 141 5.96 14.66 -11.38
N VAL A 142 5.99 13.91 -10.29
CA VAL A 142 5.01 12.85 -10.03
C VAL A 142 3.62 13.44 -9.76
N THR A 143 3.53 14.51 -8.96
CA THR A 143 2.24 15.20 -8.73
C THR A 143 1.62 15.69 -10.03
N ASN A 144 2.40 16.37 -10.87
CA ASN A 144 1.88 16.89 -12.15
C ASN A 144 1.40 15.77 -13.08
N ALA A 145 2.10 14.64 -13.13
CA ALA A 145 1.68 13.47 -13.91
C ALA A 145 0.36 12.90 -13.38
N LEU A 146 0.24 12.69 -12.07
CA LEU A 146 -0.99 12.17 -11.45
C LEU A 146 -2.18 13.12 -11.69
N GLU A 147 -2.01 14.42 -11.42
CA GLU A 147 -3.09 15.41 -11.55
C GLU A 147 -3.52 15.61 -13.00
N ALA A 148 -2.60 15.55 -13.97
CA ALA A 148 -2.90 15.61 -15.40
C ALA A 148 -3.82 14.47 -15.87
N HIS A 149 -3.78 13.33 -15.19
CA HIS A 149 -4.61 12.16 -15.45
C HIS A 149 -5.82 12.04 -14.51
N GLY A 150 -6.19 13.10 -13.76
CA GLY A 150 -7.35 13.12 -12.88
C GLY A 150 -7.18 12.31 -11.59
N LEU A 151 -5.96 12.21 -11.10
CA LEU A 151 -5.58 11.54 -9.85
C LEU A 151 -5.06 12.61 -8.87
N PRO A 152 -5.95 13.31 -8.12
CA PRO A 152 -5.56 14.43 -7.27
C PRO A 152 -4.72 13.99 -6.09
N VAL A 153 -3.63 14.72 -5.83
CA VAL A 153 -2.70 14.47 -4.74
C VAL A 153 -3.04 15.31 -3.52
N LEU A 154 -3.25 14.67 -2.38
CA LEU A 154 -3.48 15.32 -1.09
C LEU A 154 -2.12 15.55 -0.39
N ALA A 155 -1.65 16.79 -0.40
CA ALA A 155 -0.39 17.18 0.21
C ALA A 155 -0.66 18.17 1.36
N ASN A 156 -0.71 17.67 2.59
CA ASN A 156 -1.09 18.41 3.81
C ASN A 156 -2.46 19.10 3.67
N ARG A 157 -3.44 18.41 3.14
CA ARG A 157 -4.80 18.94 2.97
C ARG A 157 -5.85 17.86 3.19
N HIS A 158 -7.09 18.29 3.37
CA HIS A 158 -8.25 17.42 3.50
C HIS A 158 -9.38 17.88 2.59
N ILE A 159 -10.29 16.95 2.32
CA ILE A 159 -11.48 17.15 1.53
C ILE A 159 -12.66 16.40 2.14
N PRO A 160 -13.89 16.86 1.98
CA PRO A 160 -15.06 16.11 2.38
C PRO A 160 -15.38 15.00 1.36
N PHE A 161 -15.80 13.86 1.88
CA PHE A 161 -16.55 12.87 1.14
C PHE A 161 -17.98 12.87 1.67
N GLU A 162 -18.95 13.11 0.79
CA GLU A 162 -20.37 13.24 1.15
C GLU A 162 -21.21 12.18 0.45
N ARG A 163 -22.09 11.53 1.22
CA ARG A 163 -23.04 10.55 0.71
C ARG A 163 -24.24 10.46 1.63
N ASN A 164 -25.44 10.44 1.06
CA ASN A 164 -26.72 10.30 1.80
C ASN A 164 -26.89 11.32 2.94
N GLY A 165 -26.40 12.56 2.74
CA GLY A 165 -26.46 13.62 3.75
C GLY A 165 -25.48 13.47 4.92
N ALA A 166 -24.59 12.48 4.89
CA ALA A 166 -23.52 12.31 5.86
C ALA A 166 -22.15 12.59 5.23
N ARG A 167 -21.19 12.93 6.08
CA ARG A 167 -19.84 13.32 5.68
C ARG A 167 -18.79 12.49 6.42
N LEU A 168 -17.68 12.21 5.75
CA LEU A 168 -16.40 11.88 6.34
C LEU A 168 -15.31 12.71 5.67
N TRP A 169 -14.18 12.84 6.30
CA TRP A 169 -13.05 13.61 5.80
C TRP A 169 -11.95 12.69 5.30
N ILE A 170 -11.46 12.95 4.09
CA ILE A 170 -10.25 12.31 3.54
C ILE A 170 -9.13 13.33 3.65
N ALA A 171 -8.12 13.02 4.46
CA ALA A 171 -6.94 13.82 4.67
C ALA A 171 -5.72 13.15 4.04
N GLY A 172 -4.74 13.92 3.59
CA GLY A 172 -3.46 13.39 3.11
C GLY A 172 -2.31 14.22 3.63
N VAL A 173 -1.27 13.55 4.10
CA VAL A 173 0.00 14.19 4.47
C VAL A 173 1.04 14.00 3.38
N LYS A 174 1.98 14.94 3.30
CA LYS A 174 3.20 14.76 2.51
C LYS A 174 4.01 13.59 3.07
N ASP A 175 4.88 13.04 2.24
CA ASP A 175 5.87 12.04 2.65
C ASP A 175 6.59 12.45 3.94
N ILE A 176 6.76 11.50 4.85
CA ILE A 176 7.25 11.74 6.21
C ILE A 176 8.77 11.74 6.28
N GLY A 177 9.40 10.95 5.40
CA GLY A 177 10.84 10.75 5.42
C GLY A 177 11.65 11.85 4.74
N MET A 178 11.08 12.48 3.71
CA MET A 178 11.80 13.37 2.79
C MET A 178 11.10 14.71 2.54
N SER A 179 9.93 14.95 3.14
CA SER A 179 9.13 16.17 2.98
C SER A 179 8.77 16.78 4.34
N ASP A 180 7.93 17.81 4.32
CA ASP A 180 7.39 18.47 5.52
C ASP A 180 5.92 18.06 5.75
N PRO A 181 5.67 16.92 6.42
CA PRO A 181 4.32 16.52 6.78
C PRO A 181 3.75 17.43 7.87
N ASP A 182 2.58 17.97 7.63
CA ASP A 182 1.87 18.87 8.54
C ASP A 182 0.48 18.30 8.87
N LEU A 183 0.35 17.73 10.06
CA LEU A 183 -0.91 17.16 10.53
C LEU A 183 -1.94 18.24 10.88
N ASP A 184 -1.50 19.41 11.36
CA ASP A 184 -2.42 20.49 11.71
C ASP A 184 -3.09 21.07 10.45
N MET A 185 -2.39 21.02 9.28
CA MET A 185 -2.99 21.37 7.99
C MET A 185 -3.81 20.22 7.41
N ALA A 186 -3.31 19.00 7.45
CA ALA A 186 -3.95 17.81 6.85
C ALA A 186 -5.24 17.44 7.60
N ALA A 187 -5.19 17.36 8.91
CA ALA A 187 -6.28 16.96 9.78
C ALA A 187 -6.32 17.87 11.02
N PRO A 188 -6.71 19.15 10.87
CA PRO A 188 -6.72 20.10 11.97
C PRO A 188 -7.60 19.59 13.11
N ARG A 189 -7.17 19.87 14.34
CA ARG A 189 -7.94 19.53 15.54
C ARG A 189 -9.32 20.18 15.47
N GLY A 190 -10.37 19.38 15.64
CA GLY A 190 -11.75 19.83 15.50
C GLY A 190 -12.35 19.57 14.12
N LEU A 191 -11.58 19.11 13.13
CA LEU A 191 -12.13 18.57 11.88
C LEU A 191 -13.01 17.36 12.16
N GLN A 192 -12.53 16.47 13.02
CA GLN A 192 -13.25 15.30 13.51
C GLN A 192 -14.40 15.75 14.44
N THR A 193 -15.62 15.37 14.11
CA THR A 193 -16.81 15.58 14.94
C THR A 193 -17.45 14.25 15.36
N ALA A 194 -18.52 14.31 16.13
CA ALA A 194 -19.22 13.10 16.63
C ALA A 194 -19.67 12.14 15.51
N ASN A 195 -19.97 12.68 14.31
CA ASN A 195 -20.52 11.90 13.18
C ASN A 195 -19.70 12.07 11.89
N GLU A 196 -18.55 12.71 11.96
CA GLU A 196 -17.68 12.96 10.81
C GLU A 196 -16.26 12.45 11.10
N PRO A 197 -15.97 11.16 10.83
CA PRO A 197 -14.65 10.60 11.04
C PRO A 197 -13.65 11.15 10.01
N VAL A 198 -12.36 11.09 10.37
CA VAL A 198 -11.24 11.46 9.52
C VAL A 198 -10.46 10.21 9.13
N ILE A 199 -10.28 10.02 7.82
CA ILE A 199 -9.41 9.01 7.23
C ILE A 199 -8.16 9.72 6.70
N LEU A 200 -6.99 9.36 7.24
CA LEU A 200 -5.72 9.94 6.86
C LEU A 200 -4.98 9.00 5.88
N LEU A 201 -4.59 9.52 4.74
CA LEU A 201 -3.65 8.88 3.82
C LEU A 201 -2.23 9.35 4.13
N GLY A 202 -1.33 8.42 4.35
CA GLY A 202 0.09 8.68 4.52
C GLY A 202 0.87 7.48 3.99
N HIS A 203 2.12 7.67 3.58
CA HIS A 203 2.88 6.56 3.00
C HIS A 203 3.50 5.69 4.08
N GLU A 204 4.23 6.26 5.03
CA GLU A 204 4.99 5.54 6.05
C GLU A 204 4.17 5.21 7.30
N PRO A 205 4.01 3.93 7.64
CA PRO A 205 3.10 3.49 8.69
C PRO A 205 3.56 3.87 10.11
N ASP A 206 4.86 3.97 10.37
CA ASP A 206 5.37 4.29 11.72
C ASP A 206 5.04 5.73 12.15
N TYR A 207 4.58 6.57 11.20
CA TYR A 207 4.04 7.90 11.51
C TYR A 207 2.77 7.86 12.35
N ALA A 208 2.08 6.75 12.39
CA ALA A 208 0.90 6.55 13.22
C ALA A 208 1.15 6.91 14.71
N ASP A 209 2.38 6.76 15.21
CA ASP A 209 2.72 7.19 16.56
C ASP A 209 2.60 8.71 16.76
N ARG A 210 2.87 9.51 15.73
CA ARG A 210 2.65 10.95 15.74
C ARG A 210 1.17 11.29 15.61
N VAL A 211 0.46 10.55 14.74
CA VAL A 211 -1.00 10.71 14.57
C VAL A 211 -1.74 10.43 15.87
N VAL A 212 -1.35 9.39 16.63
CA VAL A 212 -1.89 9.10 17.96
C VAL A 212 -1.71 10.28 18.91
N LYS A 213 -0.53 10.91 18.90
CA LYS A 213 -0.25 12.07 19.79
C LYS A 213 -1.00 13.34 19.36
N HIS A 214 -1.20 13.50 18.05
CA HIS A 214 -1.96 14.61 17.49
C HIS A 214 -3.46 14.46 17.83
N GLY A 215 -4.01 13.24 17.68
CA GLY A 215 -5.45 12.96 17.79
C GLY A 215 -6.21 13.44 16.56
N GLY A 216 -7.54 13.24 16.57
CA GLY A 216 -8.42 13.75 15.50
C GLY A 216 -8.41 12.94 14.20
N VAL A 217 -7.89 11.71 14.23
CA VAL A 217 -7.92 10.76 13.09
C VAL A 217 -8.47 9.43 13.56
N ASP A 218 -9.39 8.84 12.81
CA ASP A 218 -10.04 7.57 13.13
C ASP A 218 -9.39 6.38 12.43
N LEU A 219 -8.96 6.57 11.17
CA LEU A 219 -8.29 5.55 10.36
C LEU A 219 -7.12 6.18 9.61
N MET A 220 -5.96 5.53 9.67
CA MET A 220 -4.82 5.85 8.80
C MET A 220 -4.59 4.70 7.83
N LEU A 221 -4.37 5.01 6.55
CA LEU A 221 -4.01 4.08 5.49
C LEU A 221 -2.57 4.35 5.07
N ALA A 222 -1.74 3.29 5.03
CA ALA A 222 -0.32 3.40 4.70
C ALA A 222 0.18 2.19 3.90
N GLY A 223 1.36 2.35 3.24
CA GLY A 223 2.09 1.31 2.53
C GLY A 223 3.52 1.17 3.02
N HIS A 224 4.49 1.41 2.13
CA HIS A 224 5.92 1.58 2.38
C HIS A 224 6.69 0.34 2.86
N SER A 225 6.12 -0.47 3.73
CA SER A 225 6.79 -1.64 4.32
C SER A 225 6.96 -2.79 3.34
N HIS A 226 6.14 -2.82 2.26
CA HIS A 226 5.96 -3.96 1.35
C HIS A 226 5.61 -5.28 2.08
N GLY A 227 5.17 -5.23 3.36
CA GLY A 227 5.07 -6.42 4.20
C GLY A 227 6.40 -7.14 4.40
N GLY A 228 7.53 -6.49 4.05
CA GLY A 228 8.88 -7.05 4.02
C GLY A 228 9.25 -7.77 2.73
N GLN A 229 8.36 -7.82 1.74
CA GLN A 229 8.54 -8.31 0.35
C GLN A 229 9.09 -9.74 0.21
N VAL A 230 10.18 -10.09 0.91
CA VAL A 230 10.78 -11.43 0.98
C VAL A 230 10.83 -11.86 2.44
N ARG A 231 10.06 -12.89 2.78
CA ARG A 231 9.92 -13.42 4.13
C ARG A 231 10.43 -14.87 4.17
N LEU A 232 11.26 -15.19 5.12
CA LEU A 232 11.69 -16.56 5.33
C LEU A 232 10.84 -17.21 6.43
N PRO A 233 10.46 -18.49 6.27
CA PRO A 233 9.79 -19.23 7.33
C PRO A 233 10.59 -19.15 8.64
N LEU A 234 9.93 -18.92 9.75
CA LEU A 234 10.48 -18.80 11.10
C LEU A 234 11.39 -17.56 11.35
N VAL A 235 11.86 -16.88 10.30
CA VAL A 235 12.71 -15.68 10.41
C VAL A 235 11.88 -14.41 10.19
N GLY A 236 10.92 -14.45 9.27
CA GLY A 236 10.11 -13.30 8.87
C GLY A 236 10.78 -12.45 7.79
N PRO A 237 10.47 -11.15 7.73
CA PRO A 237 11.00 -10.23 6.72
C PRO A 237 12.51 -10.15 6.76
N LEU A 238 13.18 -10.25 5.59
CA LEU A 238 14.63 -10.08 5.50
C LEU A 238 15.06 -8.61 5.59
N TYR A 239 14.20 -7.71 5.14
CA TYR A 239 14.43 -6.28 5.17
C TYR A 239 13.13 -5.52 5.42
N LEU A 240 13.21 -4.47 6.21
CA LEU A 240 12.14 -3.49 6.41
C LEU A 240 12.72 -2.08 6.31
N PRO A 241 12.09 -1.18 5.54
CA PRO A 241 12.56 0.19 5.39
C PRO A 241 12.44 0.98 6.71
N LYS A 242 13.18 2.09 6.80
CA LYS A 242 13.02 3.04 7.91
C LYS A 242 11.59 3.60 7.87
N LEU A 243 10.93 3.74 9.03
CA LEU A 243 9.53 4.17 9.17
C LEU A 243 8.46 3.14 8.73
N GLY A 244 8.88 1.90 8.43
CA GLY A 244 8.00 0.75 8.16
C GLY A 244 8.39 -0.49 8.97
N ARG A 245 9.04 -0.31 10.13
CA ARG A 245 9.56 -1.43 10.94
C ARG A 245 8.65 -1.83 12.09
N LYS A 246 7.88 -0.89 12.60
CA LYS A 246 7.00 -1.11 13.74
C LYS A 246 5.65 -1.69 13.30
N TYR A 247 5.08 -1.10 12.27
CA TYR A 247 3.81 -1.52 11.69
C TYR A 247 4.04 -2.05 10.30
N VAL A 248 4.08 -3.38 10.16
CA VAL A 248 4.57 -4.00 8.92
C VAL A 248 3.44 -4.27 7.93
N GLU A 249 2.32 -4.85 8.37
CA GLU A 249 1.17 -5.15 7.51
C GLU A 249 -0.12 -5.37 8.31
N GLY A 250 -1.26 -5.15 7.67
CA GLY A 250 -2.57 -5.45 8.23
C GLY A 250 -3.14 -4.35 9.12
N LEU A 251 -4.12 -4.70 9.93
CA LEU A 251 -4.89 -3.76 10.76
C LEU A 251 -4.36 -3.72 12.19
N PHE A 252 -4.07 -2.51 12.67
CA PHE A 252 -3.65 -2.23 14.04
C PHE A 252 -4.66 -1.32 14.72
N HIS A 253 -4.97 -1.62 15.99
CA HIS A 253 -5.75 -0.77 16.86
C HIS A 253 -4.81 -0.03 17.82
N LEU A 254 -4.76 1.27 17.71
CA LEU A 254 -3.83 2.11 18.45
C LEU A 254 -4.54 2.90 19.55
N ARG A 255 -3.75 3.56 20.42
CA ARG A 255 -4.29 4.40 21.47
C ARG A 255 -5.07 5.58 20.86
N GLY A 256 -6.03 6.11 21.61
CA GLY A 256 -6.85 7.24 21.16
C GLY A 256 -7.92 6.89 20.13
N GLY A 257 -8.14 5.60 19.87
CA GLY A 257 -9.14 5.10 18.92
C GLY A 257 -8.69 5.09 17.46
N LEU A 258 -7.43 5.48 17.19
CA LEU A 258 -6.87 5.40 15.84
C LEU A 258 -6.73 3.93 15.41
N GLN A 259 -7.21 3.62 14.22
CA GLN A 259 -6.90 2.39 13.51
C GLN A 259 -5.90 2.69 12.40
N LEU A 260 -4.95 1.79 12.18
CA LEU A 260 -3.97 1.87 11.11
C LEU A 260 -4.08 0.62 10.24
N TYR A 261 -4.24 0.79 8.94
CA TYR A 261 -4.09 -0.31 7.99
C TYR A 261 -2.84 -0.11 7.14
N VAL A 262 -1.99 -1.13 7.11
CA VAL A 262 -0.75 -1.14 6.32
C VAL A 262 -0.88 -2.15 5.20
N ASN A 263 -0.86 -1.67 3.96
CA ASN A 263 -0.93 -2.46 2.74
C ASN A 263 0.47 -2.99 2.37
N ARG A 264 0.54 -4.23 1.86
CA ARG A 264 1.81 -4.85 1.44
C ARG A 264 2.33 -4.36 0.09
N GLY A 265 1.64 -3.42 -0.54
CA GLY A 265 2.02 -2.89 -1.85
C GLY A 265 1.76 -3.85 -3.01
N ILE A 266 1.71 -3.26 -4.20
CA ILE A 266 1.49 -3.95 -5.49
C ILE A 266 2.82 -4.38 -6.10
N GLY A 267 3.78 -3.47 -6.17
CA GLY A 267 5.05 -3.64 -6.88
C GLY A 267 6.12 -4.34 -6.06
N ALA A 268 7.29 -4.45 -6.66
CA ALA A 268 8.51 -4.89 -6.02
C ALA A 268 9.57 -3.78 -6.08
N VAL A 269 10.39 -3.66 -5.05
CA VAL A 269 11.43 -2.65 -4.91
C VAL A 269 12.76 -3.27 -4.52
N GLY A 270 13.87 -2.72 -5.03
CA GLY A 270 15.23 -3.21 -4.72
C GLY A 270 15.59 -4.53 -5.38
N VAL A 271 14.73 -5.54 -5.30
CA VAL A 271 14.91 -6.86 -5.93
C VAL A 271 13.60 -7.31 -6.60
N PRO A 272 13.67 -8.04 -7.76
CA PRO A 272 12.49 -8.46 -8.51
C PRO A 272 11.82 -9.73 -7.93
N PHE A 273 11.71 -9.82 -6.63
CA PHE A 273 11.20 -11.01 -5.95
C PHE A 273 10.19 -10.66 -4.88
N ARG A 274 9.12 -11.46 -4.77
CA ARG A 274 8.27 -11.56 -3.57
C ARG A 274 8.26 -13.01 -3.12
N PHE A 275 8.39 -13.24 -1.82
CA PHE A 275 8.35 -14.57 -1.24
C PHE A 275 7.63 -14.57 0.10
N ASP A 276 6.59 -15.40 0.23
CA ASP A 276 5.67 -15.45 1.37
C ASP A 276 5.07 -14.06 1.69
N CYS A 277 4.90 -13.24 0.64
CA CYS A 277 4.40 -11.86 0.74
C CYS A 277 3.84 -11.38 -0.60
N ARG A 278 2.65 -11.89 -0.97
CA ARG A 278 2.01 -11.55 -2.24
C ARG A 278 1.63 -10.06 -2.33
N PRO A 279 1.61 -9.48 -3.56
CA PRO A 279 1.02 -8.16 -3.80
C PRO A 279 -0.40 -8.08 -3.26
N GLU A 280 -0.80 -6.91 -2.73
CA GLU A 280 -2.09 -6.78 -2.06
C GLU A 280 -2.94 -5.63 -2.62
N LEU A 281 -4.18 -5.96 -3.00
CA LEU A 281 -5.28 -5.03 -3.18
C LEU A 281 -6.23 -5.21 -1.98
N THR A 282 -6.36 -4.19 -1.14
CA THR A 282 -7.26 -4.28 0.03
C THR A 282 -8.60 -3.62 -0.28
N LEU A 283 -9.70 -4.32 0.01
CA LEU A 283 -11.04 -3.75 0.06
C LEU A 283 -11.47 -3.60 1.52
N LEU A 284 -11.46 -2.37 2.02
CA LEU A 284 -11.96 -2.03 3.34
C LEU A 284 -13.47 -1.76 3.26
N THR A 285 -14.24 -2.35 4.18
CA THR A 285 -15.66 -2.02 4.37
C THR A 285 -15.80 -1.32 5.71
N LEU A 286 -16.19 -0.05 5.68
CA LEU A 286 -16.42 0.73 6.88
C LEU A 286 -17.76 0.34 7.52
N ARG A 287 -17.77 0.26 8.85
CA ARG A 287 -18.99 -0.02 9.62
C ARG A 287 -19.20 1.03 10.70
N SER A 288 -20.43 1.47 10.83
CA SER A 288 -20.87 2.25 11.98
C SER A 288 -21.04 1.35 13.21
N PRO A 289 -20.91 1.88 14.42
CA PRO A 289 -21.23 1.14 15.63
C PRO A 289 -22.65 0.58 15.57
N ARG A 290 -22.83 -0.66 16.02
CA ARG A 290 -24.18 -1.20 16.20
C ARG A 290 -24.82 -0.48 17.39
N THR A 291 -25.91 0.19 17.17
CA THR A 291 -26.78 0.76 18.22
C THR A 291 -27.45 -0.33 19.02
#